data_8b759e6bf92beeb6d1645ae71cd4ab90
#
_entry.id   8b759e6bf92beeb6d1645ae71cd4ab90
#
_cell.length_a   1.000
_cell.length_b   1.000
_cell.length_c   1.000
_cell.angle_alpha   90.00
_cell.angle_beta   90.00
_cell.angle_gamma   90.00
#
_symmetry.space_group_name_H-M   'P 1'
#
loop_
_entity.id
_entity.type
_entity.pdbx_description
1 polymer ?
#
loop_
_entity_poly.entity_id
_entity_poly.type
_entity_poly.pdbx_seq_one_letter_code
_entity_poly.pdbx_strand_id
1 'polypeptide(L)'
;MNDTYYYGQGKVFLSVRNPVTNKSEIWRWIGDVSALTLKLSFEQSERKISRAGVVMTSDRRYTSFSASLASVWHDFSADNLALLFFGKTSRVIQNWQNGEVLPEGITAGDRVALVYQNIREVSISGLVEGTDYEVDYAFGAISFLTTPPQQPVSVTYDYAGSQSVSL
;
A
#
# COMPACT_ATOMS: atom_id res chain seq x y z
N MET A 1 32.50 -29.38 -19.69
CA MET A 1 31.28 -28.84 -19.08
C MET A 1 30.99 -27.53 -19.83
N ASN A 2 29.96 -27.47 -20.66
CA ASN A 2 29.60 -26.23 -21.34
C ASN A 2 28.73 -25.40 -20.35
N ASP A 3 29.35 -24.41 -19.76
CA ASP A 3 28.61 -23.44 -18.93
C ASP A 3 27.81 -22.53 -19.88
N THR A 4 26.54 -22.78 -19.99
CA THR A 4 25.64 -21.93 -20.77
C THR A 4 25.18 -20.77 -19.91
N TYR A 5 25.81 -19.61 -20.06
CA TYR A 5 25.36 -18.38 -19.44
C TYR A 5 24.15 -17.84 -20.21
N TYR A 6 23.04 -17.67 -19.50
CA TYR A 6 21.88 -16.99 -20.05
C TYR A 6 21.81 -15.57 -19.47
N TYR A 7 21.89 -14.58 -20.35
CA TYR A 7 21.62 -13.19 -20.03
C TYR A 7 20.34 -12.78 -20.75
N GLY A 8 19.30 -12.42 -19.96
CA GLY A 8 18.01 -12.04 -20.51
C GLY A 8 17.44 -10.83 -19.78
N GLN A 9 16.77 -9.98 -20.55
CA GLN A 9 15.94 -8.90 -20.01
C GLN A 9 14.47 -9.30 -20.20
N GLY A 10 13.63 -9.02 -19.19
CA GLY A 10 12.21 -9.36 -19.22
C GLY A 10 11.36 -8.42 -18.38
N LYS A 11 10.07 -8.42 -18.66
CA LYS A 11 9.07 -7.73 -17.82
C LYS A 11 8.52 -8.70 -16.79
N VAL A 12 8.38 -8.23 -15.56
CA VAL A 12 7.79 -9.02 -14.48
C VAL A 12 6.31 -8.62 -14.33
N PHE A 13 5.46 -9.62 -14.38
CA PHE A 13 4.02 -9.48 -14.17
C PHE A 13 3.61 -10.29 -12.94
N LEU A 14 2.79 -9.69 -12.10
CA LEU A 14 2.18 -10.36 -10.95
C LEU A 14 0.65 -10.40 -11.12
N SER A 15 0.05 -11.43 -10.59
CA SER A 15 -1.40 -11.59 -10.54
C SER A 15 -1.80 -12.22 -9.21
N VAL A 16 -2.87 -11.73 -8.64
CA VAL A 16 -3.51 -12.37 -7.48
C VAL A 16 -4.27 -13.60 -7.98
N ARG A 17 -4.17 -14.69 -7.24
CA ARG A 17 -4.92 -15.91 -7.52
C ARG A 17 -6.18 -15.95 -6.68
N ASN A 18 -7.31 -16.09 -7.32
CA ASN A 18 -8.57 -16.25 -6.62
C ASN A 18 -8.60 -17.61 -5.90
N PRO A 19 -8.75 -17.65 -4.57
CA PRO A 19 -8.65 -18.87 -3.78
C PRO A 19 -9.83 -19.84 -4.04
N VAL A 20 -10.98 -19.32 -4.51
CA VAL A 20 -12.18 -20.12 -4.76
C VAL A 20 -12.12 -20.77 -6.14
N THR A 21 -11.84 -19.97 -7.18
CA THR A 21 -11.83 -20.45 -8.58
C THR A 21 -10.48 -21.01 -9.00
N ASN A 22 -9.45 -20.80 -8.22
CA ASN A 22 -8.06 -21.17 -8.47
C ASN A 22 -7.49 -20.59 -9.80
N LYS A 23 -8.12 -19.55 -10.32
CA LYS A 23 -7.69 -18.83 -11.53
C LYS A 23 -6.94 -17.58 -11.16
N SER A 24 -5.93 -17.22 -11.96
CA SER A 24 -5.27 -15.91 -11.86
C SER A 24 -6.22 -14.82 -12.36
N GLU A 25 -6.23 -13.71 -11.66
CA GLU A 25 -6.94 -12.50 -12.04
C GLU A 25 -6.13 -11.72 -13.11
N ILE A 26 -6.23 -10.42 -13.12
CA ILE A 26 -5.52 -9.57 -14.08
C ILE A 26 -4.02 -9.60 -13.81
N TRP A 27 -3.25 -9.87 -14.84
CA TRP A 27 -1.79 -9.76 -14.79
C TRP A 27 -1.37 -8.29 -14.86
N ARG A 28 -0.61 -7.87 -13.85
CA ARG A 28 -0.13 -6.50 -13.75
C ARG A 28 1.38 -6.46 -13.94
N TRP A 29 1.84 -5.59 -14.80
CA TRP A 29 3.25 -5.24 -14.87
C TRP A 29 3.63 -4.39 -13.66
N ILE A 30 4.68 -4.80 -12.93
CA ILE A 30 5.09 -4.15 -11.67
C ILE A 30 6.15 -3.06 -11.87
N GLY A 31 6.46 -2.70 -13.12
CA GLY A 31 7.47 -1.71 -13.45
C GLY A 31 8.89 -2.29 -13.52
N ASP A 32 9.87 -1.45 -13.28
CA ASP A 32 11.27 -1.83 -13.36
C ASP A 32 11.69 -2.65 -12.14
N VAL A 33 12.29 -3.82 -12.40
CA VAL A 33 12.80 -4.75 -11.39
C VAL A 33 14.28 -4.98 -11.63
N SER A 34 15.11 -4.60 -10.67
CA SER A 34 16.58 -4.77 -10.81
C SER A 34 17.05 -6.16 -10.41
N ALA A 35 16.33 -6.85 -9.55
CA ALA A 35 16.68 -8.20 -9.14
C ALA A 35 15.40 -9.02 -8.87
N LEU A 36 15.43 -10.26 -9.36
CA LEU A 36 14.39 -11.27 -9.09
C LEU A 36 15.07 -12.58 -8.73
N THR A 37 14.88 -13.05 -7.51
CA THR A 37 15.48 -14.28 -7.03
C THR A 37 14.40 -15.23 -6.53
N LEU A 38 14.34 -16.41 -7.14
CA LEU A 38 13.48 -17.51 -6.67
C LEU A 38 14.34 -18.54 -5.94
N LYS A 39 14.06 -18.75 -4.66
CA LYS A 39 14.72 -19.78 -3.85
C LYS A 39 13.72 -20.89 -3.54
N LEU A 40 14.06 -22.09 -3.96
CA LEU A 40 13.31 -23.31 -3.66
C LEU A 40 14.04 -24.08 -2.56
N SER A 41 13.34 -24.53 -1.55
CA SER A 41 13.88 -25.31 -0.45
C SER A 41 13.04 -26.58 -0.25
N PHE A 42 13.73 -27.70 -0.15
CA PHE A 42 13.14 -29.01 0.05
C PHE A 42 13.69 -29.60 1.33
N GLU A 43 12.83 -30.05 2.22
CA GLU A 43 13.24 -30.83 3.38
C GLU A 43 13.02 -32.32 3.09
N GLN A 44 13.99 -33.12 3.49
CA GLN A 44 13.96 -34.57 3.30
C GLN A 44 14.09 -35.25 4.65
N SER A 45 13.30 -36.28 4.85
CA SER A 45 13.45 -37.22 5.95
C SER A 45 14.04 -38.53 5.42
N GLU A 46 15.11 -38.97 6.03
CA GLU A 46 15.76 -40.23 5.69
C GLU A 46 15.59 -41.23 6.82
N ARG A 47 15.10 -42.41 6.48
CA ARG A 47 15.08 -43.56 7.38
C ARG A 47 16.32 -44.42 7.11
N LYS A 48 17.15 -44.61 8.13
CA LYS A 48 18.32 -45.47 8.07
C LYS A 48 18.03 -46.79 8.77
N ILE A 49 18.49 -47.87 8.17
CA ILE A 49 18.46 -49.22 8.77
C ILE A 49 19.88 -49.76 8.81
N SER A 50 20.15 -50.58 9.82
CA SER A 50 21.44 -51.29 9.94
C SER A 50 21.20 -52.76 9.61
N ARG A 51 21.95 -53.27 8.64
CA ARG A 51 22.04 -54.68 8.32
C ARG A 51 23.46 -55.16 8.29
N ALA A 52 23.77 -56.19 9.00
CA ALA A 52 25.10 -56.82 9.08
C ALA A 52 26.21 -55.79 9.39
N GLY A 53 25.96 -54.81 10.30
CA GLY A 53 26.94 -53.81 10.70
C GLY A 53 27.10 -52.61 9.73
N VAL A 54 26.37 -52.59 8.63
CA VAL A 54 26.36 -51.50 7.65
C VAL A 54 25.08 -50.70 7.77
N VAL A 55 25.23 -49.36 7.92
CA VAL A 55 24.11 -48.44 7.94
C VAL A 55 23.72 -48.05 6.50
N MET A 56 22.49 -48.33 6.11
CA MET A 56 21.97 -48.00 4.76
C MET A 56 20.72 -47.16 4.88
N THR A 57 20.55 -46.20 3.95
CA THR A 57 19.27 -45.45 3.79
C THR A 57 18.24 -46.38 3.21
N SER A 58 17.18 -46.63 3.97
CA SER A 58 16.06 -47.53 3.56
C SER A 58 14.96 -46.78 2.84
N ASP A 59 14.72 -45.53 3.21
CA ASP A 59 13.63 -44.72 2.66
C ASP A 59 14.03 -43.23 2.69
N ARG A 60 13.63 -42.50 1.67
CA ARG A 60 13.85 -41.05 1.57
C ARG A 60 12.55 -40.40 1.12
N ARG A 61 12.02 -39.49 1.94
CA ARG A 61 10.76 -38.78 1.66
C ARG A 61 10.99 -37.28 1.77
N TYR A 62 10.41 -36.55 0.81
CA TYR A 62 10.26 -35.11 0.93
C TYR A 62 9.16 -34.80 1.93
N THR A 63 9.48 -34.06 2.99
CA THR A 63 8.57 -33.73 4.08
C THR A 63 7.94 -32.36 3.92
N SER A 64 8.71 -31.42 3.37
CA SER A 64 8.19 -30.08 3.09
C SER A 64 8.82 -29.50 1.83
N PHE A 65 8.09 -28.56 1.25
CA PHE A 65 8.53 -27.72 0.15
C PHE A 65 8.22 -26.27 0.49
N SER A 66 9.19 -25.41 0.38
CA SER A 66 8.99 -23.96 0.49
C SER A 66 9.61 -23.23 -0.70
N ALA A 67 8.93 -22.18 -1.12
CA ALA A 67 9.42 -21.27 -2.16
C ALA A 67 9.41 -19.85 -1.64
N SER A 68 10.52 -19.15 -1.78
CA SER A 68 10.60 -17.73 -1.49
C SER A 68 10.98 -16.96 -2.73
N LEU A 69 10.29 -15.84 -2.95
CA LEU A 69 10.54 -14.91 -4.05
C LEU A 69 11.01 -13.59 -3.45
N ALA A 70 12.21 -13.18 -3.81
CA ALA A 70 12.75 -11.86 -3.46
C ALA A 70 12.92 -11.03 -4.73
N SER A 71 12.46 -9.78 -4.71
CA SER A 71 12.62 -8.86 -5.83
C SER A 71 12.78 -7.43 -5.34
N VAL A 72 13.50 -6.62 -6.13
CA VAL A 72 13.72 -5.20 -5.87
C VAL A 72 13.00 -4.41 -6.97
N TRP A 73 11.99 -3.65 -6.56
CA TRP A 73 11.16 -2.84 -7.46
C TRP A 73 11.56 -1.38 -7.36
N HIS A 74 11.52 -0.69 -8.49
CA HIS A 74 11.84 0.74 -8.59
C HIS A 74 10.61 1.61 -8.76
N ASP A 75 9.47 1.05 -9.16
CA ASP A 75 8.23 1.78 -9.36
C ASP A 75 7.32 1.72 -8.12
N PHE A 76 7.13 2.87 -7.47
CA PHE A 76 6.21 3.08 -6.37
C PHE A 76 4.87 3.62 -6.90
N SER A 77 3.99 2.74 -7.33
CA SER A 77 2.60 3.08 -7.65
C SER A 77 1.66 2.63 -6.52
N ALA A 78 0.50 3.30 -6.40
CA ALA A 78 -0.53 2.90 -5.44
C ALA A 78 -0.95 1.44 -5.62
N ASP A 79 -1.00 1.00 -6.87
CA ASP A 79 -1.33 -0.36 -7.25
C ASP A 79 -0.28 -1.39 -6.83
N ASN A 80 1.02 -1.05 -6.95
CA ASN A 80 2.10 -1.91 -6.49
C ASN A 80 2.12 -2.01 -4.96
N LEU A 81 1.86 -0.89 -4.25
CA LEU A 81 1.73 -0.88 -2.80
C LEU A 81 0.52 -1.72 -2.34
N ALA A 82 -0.62 -1.59 -3.00
CA ALA A 82 -1.79 -2.41 -2.69
C ALA A 82 -1.49 -3.91 -2.85
N LEU A 83 -0.76 -4.28 -3.91
CA LEU A 83 -0.36 -5.67 -4.12
C LEU A 83 0.56 -6.19 -3.00
N LEU A 84 1.55 -5.39 -2.57
CA LEU A 84 2.49 -5.75 -1.50
C LEU A 84 1.80 -5.89 -0.13
N PHE A 85 0.84 -5.04 0.16
CA PHE A 85 0.14 -5.02 1.44
C PHE A 85 -1.18 -5.80 1.44
N PHE A 86 -1.51 -6.51 0.35
CA PHE A 86 -2.80 -7.19 0.18
C PHE A 86 -4.01 -6.24 0.34
N GLY A 87 -3.77 -4.95 0.03
CA GLY A 87 -4.76 -3.89 0.14
C GLY A 87 -5.55 -3.69 -1.15
N LYS A 88 -6.45 -2.72 -1.09
CA LYS A 88 -7.22 -2.25 -2.24
C LYS A 88 -6.87 -0.80 -2.57
N THR A 89 -6.76 -0.49 -3.84
CA THR A 89 -6.66 0.90 -4.28
C THR A 89 -8.04 1.51 -4.39
N SER A 90 -8.19 2.72 -3.88
CA SER A 90 -9.35 3.56 -4.15
C SER A 90 -8.90 4.86 -4.81
N ARG A 91 -9.73 5.36 -5.72
CA ARG A 91 -9.50 6.62 -6.43
C ARG A 91 -10.59 7.60 -6.06
N VAL A 92 -10.19 8.73 -5.51
CA VAL A 92 -11.05 9.88 -5.27
C VAL A 92 -10.95 10.80 -6.49
N ILE A 93 -12.07 11.15 -7.09
CA ILE A 93 -12.13 12.10 -8.22
C ILE A 93 -12.20 13.49 -7.62
N GLN A 94 -11.55 14.48 -8.26
CA GLN A 94 -11.68 15.89 -7.89
C GLN A 94 -13.14 16.30 -7.78
N ASN A 95 -13.51 16.98 -6.71
CA ASN A 95 -14.84 17.49 -6.47
C ASN A 95 -14.83 18.58 -5.39
N TRP A 96 -15.97 19.21 -5.17
CA TRP A 96 -16.23 20.14 -4.08
C TRP A 96 -16.80 19.43 -2.88
N GLN A 97 -16.31 19.79 -1.69
CA GLN A 97 -16.90 19.43 -0.40
C GLN A 97 -17.63 20.66 0.15
N ASN A 98 -18.93 20.58 0.20
CA ASN A 98 -19.76 21.65 0.71
C ASN A 98 -20.14 21.38 2.16
N GLY A 99 -19.75 22.29 3.05
CA GLY A 99 -20.25 22.31 4.42
C GLY A 99 -19.76 21.12 5.25
N GLU A 100 -18.49 20.72 5.16
CA GLU A 100 -17.93 19.76 6.12
C GLU A 100 -17.97 20.34 7.52
N VAL A 101 -18.66 19.66 8.42
CA VAL A 101 -18.84 20.09 9.81
C VAL A 101 -17.65 19.59 10.63
N LEU A 102 -16.91 20.54 11.22
CA LEU A 102 -15.80 20.23 12.10
C LEU A 102 -16.28 19.88 13.51
N PRO A 103 -15.44 19.21 14.34
CA PRO A 103 -15.76 18.95 15.73
C PRO A 103 -16.11 20.23 16.52
N GLU A 104 -16.93 20.10 17.53
CA GLU A 104 -17.21 21.18 18.47
C GLU A 104 -16.08 21.37 19.48
N GLY A 105 -15.99 22.54 20.07
CA GLY A 105 -15.01 22.84 21.12
C GLY A 105 -13.65 23.33 20.61
N ILE A 106 -13.57 23.75 19.35
CA ILE A 106 -12.33 24.27 18.74
C ILE A 106 -11.94 25.58 19.44
N THR A 107 -10.66 25.65 19.83
CA THR A 107 -10.04 26.82 20.45
C THR A 107 -8.83 27.32 19.65
N ALA A 108 -8.33 28.49 19.98
CA ALA A 108 -7.09 29.02 19.37
C ALA A 108 -5.92 28.06 19.63
N GLY A 109 -5.17 27.76 18.57
CA GLY A 109 -4.06 26.81 18.58
C GLY A 109 -4.44 25.37 18.16
N ASP A 110 -5.72 25.06 18.04
CA ASP A 110 -6.13 23.73 17.58
C ASP A 110 -5.94 23.53 16.07
N ARG A 111 -5.58 22.31 15.69
CA ARG A 111 -5.46 21.88 14.30
C ARG A 111 -6.41 20.73 14.02
N VAL A 112 -7.25 20.90 13.01
CA VAL A 112 -8.26 19.92 12.61
C VAL A 112 -7.97 19.44 11.20
N ALA A 113 -7.92 18.12 10.98
CA ALA A 113 -7.79 17.52 9.67
C ALA A 113 -9.16 17.43 9.00
N LEU A 114 -9.20 17.74 7.71
CA LEU A 114 -10.35 17.55 6.84
C LEU A 114 -10.40 16.13 6.29
N VAL A 115 -11.56 15.75 5.74
CA VAL A 115 -11.74 14.41 5.15
C VAL A 115 -10.84 14.19 3.93
N TYR A 116 -10.59 15.26 3.14
CA TYR A 116 -9.80 15.17 1.91
C TYR A 116 -8.48 15.93 2.02
N GLN A 117 -7.49 15.45 1.27
CA GLN A 117 -6.17 16.06 1.11
C GLN A 117 -6.04 16.76 -0.24
N ASN A 118 -4.94 17.50 -0.45
CA ASN A 118 -4.70 18.28 -1.67
C ASN A 118 -5.87 19.22 -1.97
N ILE A 119 -6.28 19.97 -0.95
CA ILE A 119 -7.41 20.88 -1.00
C ILE A 119 -7.06 22.22 -1.65
N ARG A 120 -8.08 22.95 -2.08
CA ARG A 120 -7.98 24.30 -2.65
C ARG A 120 -9.21 25.10 -2.26
N GLU A 121 -9.12 26.41 -2.40
CA GLU A 121 -10.27 27.33 -2.26
C GLU A 121 -11.07 27.11 -0.98
N VAL A 122 -10.35 27.02 0.15
CA VAL A 122 -10.98 26.85 1.46
C VAL A 122 -11.77 28.09 1.84
N SER A 123 -13.01 27.93 2.26
CA SER A 123 -13.87 29.00 2.74
C SER A 123 -14.61 28.59 4.01
N ILE A 124 -14.49 29.44 5.03
CA ILE A 124 -15.20 29.32 6.30
C ILE A 124 -16.02 30.59 6.50
N SER A 125 -17.33 30.45 6.70
CA SER A 125 -18.21 31.60 6.85
C SER A 125 -17.85 32.40 8.12
N GLY A 126 -17.61 33.69 7.93
CA GLY A 126 -17.32 34.63 9.03
C GLY A 126 -15.90 34.57 9.57
N LEU A 127 -14.99 33.80 8.97
CA LEU A 127 -13.57 33.76 9.33
C LEU A 127 -12.70 34.10 8.12
N VAL A 128 -11.52 34.68 8.39
CA VAL A 128 -10.57 35.15 7.37
C VAL A 128 -9.28 34.35 7.48
N GLU A 129 -8.86 33.74 6.36
CA GLU A 129 -7.58 33.07 6.27
C GLU A 129 -6.40 34.02 6.49
N GLY A 130 -5.40 33.56 7.24
CA GLY A 130 -4.23 34.34 7.66
C GLY A 130 -4.46 35.22 8.89
N THR A 131 -5.72 35.38 9.35
CA THR A 131 -6.06 36.13 10.57
C THR A 131 -6.69 35.22 11.61
N ASP A 132 -7.71 34.47 11.23
CA ASP A 132 -8.46 33.60 12.13
C ASP A 132 -8.01 32.15 12.04
N TYR A 133 -7.54 31.74 10.85
CA TYR A 133 -7.07 30.37 10.62
C TYR A 133 -6.00 30.34 9.52
N GLU A 134 -5.21 29.28 9.50
CA GLU A 134 -4.25 28.91 8.44
C GLU A 134 -4.62 27.55 7.86
N VAL A 135 -4.35 27.38 6.55
CA VAL A 135 -4.67 26.15 5.82
C VAL A 135 -3.40 25.42 5.38
N ASP A 136 -3.29 24.14 5.73
CA ASP A 136 -2.33 23.24 5.13
C ASP A 136 -2.99 22.57 3.91
N TYR A 137 -2.83 23.17 2.75
CA TYR A 137 -3.48 22.75 1.52
C TYR A 137 -3.09 21.33 1.07
N ALA A 138 -1.85 20.93 1.32
CA ALA A 138 -1.34 19.63 0.90
C ALA A 138 -1.89 18.50 1.78
N PHE A 139 -1.88 18.70 3.09
CA PHE A 139 -2.35 17.71 4.05
C PHE A 139 -3.88 17.73 4.23
N GLY A 140 -4.52 18.86 3.93
CA GLY A 140 -5.94 19.05 4.17
C GLY A 140 -6.23 19.26 5.66
N ALA A 141 -5.63 20.27 6.27
CA ALA A 141 -5.85 20.60 7.66
C ALA A 141 -5.98 22.11 7.86
N ILE A 142 -6.73 22.50 8.89
CA ILE A 142 -6.96 23.88 9.29
C ILE A 142 -6.41 24.05 10.70
N SER A 143 -5.53 25.06 10.87
CA SER A 143 -5.00 25.49 12.16
C SER A 143 -5.70 26.79 12.56
N PHE A 144 -6.43 26.80 13.68
CA PHE A 144 -7.15 27.97 14.15
C PHE A 144 -6.23 28.89 14.96
N LEU A 145 -6.07 30.13 14.50
CA LEU A 145 -5.31 31.16 15.21
C LEU A 145 -6.14 31.84 16.30
N THR A 146 -7.45 31.90 16.09
CA THR A 146 -8.43 32.43 17.03
C THR A 146 -9.53 31.42 17.32
N THR A 147 -10.19 31.54 18.46
CA THR A 147 -11.35 30.69 18.77
C THR A 147 -12.54 31.11 17.91
N PRO A 148 -13.13 30.21 17.10
CA PRO A 148 -14.27 30.55 16.27
C PRO A 148 -15.46 31.03 17.10
N PRO A 149 -16.11 32.15 16.74
CA PRO A 149 -17.22 32.72 17.50
C PRO A 149 -18.50 31.90 17.39
N GLN A 150 -18.62 31.06 16.35
CA GLN A 150 -19.74 30.14 16.13
C GLN A 150 -19.20 28.74 15.89
N GLN A 151 -19.83 27.79 16.56
CA GLN A 151 -19.53 26.36 16.42
C GLN A 151 -20.84 25.57 16.39
N PRO A 152 -20.87 24.42 15.67
CA PRO A 152 -19.77 23.83 14.92
C PRO A 152 -19.39 24.67 13.69
N VAL A 153 -18.10 24.66 13.35
CA VAL A 153 -17.57 25.34 12.16
C VAL A 153 -17.86 24.50 10.91
N SER A 154 -18.36 25.16 9.85
CA SER A 154 -18.61 24.51 8.56
C SER A 154 -17.63 25.03 7.51
N VAL A 155 -16.96 24.09 6.83
CA VAL A 155 -15.92 24.38 5.85
C VAL A 155 -16.34 23.93 4.47
N THR A 156 -16.13 24.78 3.48
CA THR A 156 -16.32 24.44 2.05
C THR A 156 -14.97 24.55 1.36
N TYR A 157 -14.64 23.56 0.55
CA TYR A 157 -13.36 23.51 -0.17
C TYR A 157 -13.44 22.63 -1.43
N ASP A 158 -12.54 22.88 -2.39
CA ASP A 158 -12.27 21.98 -3.51
C ASP A 158 -11.13 21.02 -3.14
N TYR A 159 -11.19 19.79 -3.62
CA TYR A 159 -10.11 18.81 -3.41
C TYR A 159 -9.70 18.15 -4.73
N ALA A 160 -8.41 17.97 -4.91
CA ALA A 160 -7.85 17.30 -6.06
C ALA A 160 -8.10 15.78 -6.01
N GLY A 161 -8.12 15.16 -7.19
CA GLY A 161 -8.17 13.70 -7.28
C GLY A 161 -6.95 13.07 -6.60
N SER A 162 -7.18 12.03 -5.82
CA SER A 162 -6.14 11.27 -5.13
C SER A 162 -6.31 9.78 -5.28
N GLN A 163 -5.23 9.04 -5.08
CA GLN A 163 -5.26 7.58 -4.97
C GLN A 163 -4.81 7.19 -3.57
N SER A 164 -5.56 6.32 -2.94
CA SER A 164 -5.23 5.77 -1.63
C SER A 164 -5.19 4.24 -1.66
N VAL A 165 -4.43 3.67 -0.74
CA VAL A 165 -4.39 2.23 -0.51
C VAL A 165 -4.95 1.98 0.88
N SER A 166 -5.98 1.15 0.97
CA SER A 166 -6.54 0.66 2.22
C SER A 166 -6.21 -0.81 2.42
N LEU A 167 -5.91 -1.19 3.64
CA LEU A 167 -5.69 -2.58 4.07
C LEU A 167 -7.02 -3.22 4.43
#